data_132ccb5a5e4c94682d2715996760e775
#
_entry.id   132ccb5a5e4c94682d2715996760e775
#
_cell.length_a   1.000
_cell.length_b   1.000
_cell.length_c   1.000
_cell.angle_alpha   90.00
_cell.angle_beta   90.00
_cell.angle_gamma   90.00
#
_symmetry.space_group_name_H-M   'P 1'
#
loop_
_entity.id
_entity.type
_entity.pdbx_description
1 polymer ?
#
loop_
_entity_poly.entity_id
_entity_poly.type
_entity_poly.pdbx_seq_one_letter_code
_entity_poly.pdbx_strand_id
1 'polypeptide(L)'
;PGETFNYSDANTYVIGLILEAVFKKSWAEIFQTEIWWKIGAESNASVLTNERGETAFSAYFNATPRDYMRLSLLLLNKGRSHSGDQVIPETWIAFLGGKDERLKVCPTAPGKNCKNLGRFGYSAQTWITPSGKSYFFQGKYGQLIFLNEATNTSVVMLSVGLGGNKAQLFTPQ
;
A
#
# COMPACT_ATOMS: atom_id res chain seq x y z
N PRO A 1 5.74 21.25 3.90
CA PRO A 1 5.19 19.90 3.87
C PRO A 1 3.75 19.91 4.37
N GLY A 2 2.86 19.12 3.72
CA GLY A 2 1.46 19.01 4.12
C GLY A 2 0.51 20.05 3.50
N GLU A 3 0.99 20.98 2.69
CA GLU A 3 0.15 22.00 2.07
C GLU A 3 -0.31 21.64 0.65
N THR A 4 0.50 20.89 -0.08
CA THR A 4 0.22 20.51 -1.46
C THR A 4 0.47 19.02 -1.66
N PHE A 5 -0.50 18.33 -2.24
CA PHE A 5 -0.31 16.95 -2.64
C PHE A 5 0.48 16.87 -3.94
N ASN A 6 1.54 16.09 -3.91
CA ASN A 6 2.32 15.73 -5.09
C ASN A 6 2.65 14.23 -5.04
N TYR A 7 2.03 13.45 -5.92
CA TYR A 7 2.34 12.03 -6.06
C TYR A 7 3.69 11.88 -6.73
N SER A 8 4.64 11.24 -6.05
CA SER A 8 5.99 11.06 -6.58
C SER A 8 6.60 9.74 -6.12
N ASP A 9 7.08 8.97 -7.08
CA ASP A 9 7.81 7.72 -6.83
C ASP A 9 9.12 7.96 -6.06
N ALA A 10 9.71 9.15 -6.19
CA ALA A 10 10.94 9.52 -5.50
C ALA A 10 10.81 9.38 -3.97
N ASN A 11 9.63 9.63 -3.41
CA ASN A 11 9.39 9.45 -1.98
C ASN A 11 9.58 7.99 -1.55
N THR A 12 9.09 7.05 -2.34
CA THR A 12 9.24 5.62 -2.09
C THR A 12 10.68 5.18 -2.22
N TYR A 13 11.41 5.70 -3.21
CA TYR A 13 12.83 5.43 -3.37
C TYR A 13 13.64 5.89 -2.16
N VAL A 14 13.40 7.10 -1.66
CA VAL A 14 14.09 7.61 -0.47
C VAL A 14 13.81 6.72 0.75
N ILE A 15 12.56 6.29 0.96
CA ILE A 15 12.20 5.39 2.05
C ILE A 15 12.91 4.04 1.90
N GLY A 16 12.94 3.47 0.70
CA GLY A 16 13.64 2.22 0.41
C GLY A 16 15.14 2.31 0.76
N LEU A 17 15.81 3.35 0.31
CA LEU A 17 17.23 3.58 0.61
C LEU A 17 17.48 3.76 2.12
N ILE A 18 16.59 4.44 2.84
CA ILE A 18 16.69 4.57 4.30
C ILE A 18 16.56 3.21 4.97
N LEU A 19 15.60 2.38 4.54
CA LEU A 19 15.42 1.03 5.08
C LEU A 19 16.66 0.18 4.88
N GLU A 20 17.23 0.14 3.68
CA GLU A 20 18.45 -0.62 3.41
C GLU A 20 19.64 -0.12 4.24
N ALA A 21 19.78 1.19 4.40
CA ALA A 21 20.83 1.77 5.22
C ALA A 21 20.70 1.43 6.72
N VAL A 22 19.47 1.45 7.24
CA VAL A 22 19.19 1.16 8.66
C VAL A 22 19.36 -0.33 8.96
N PHE A 23 18.82 -1.20 8.12
CA PHE A 23 18.87 -2.65 8.32
C PHE A 23 20.20 -3.27 7.85
N LYS A 24 20.99 -2.55 7.04
CA LYS A 24 22.20 -3.05 6.38
C LYS A 24 21.94 -4.34 5.58
N LYS A 25 20.80 -4.40 4.93
CA LYS A 25 20.31 -5.51 4.11
C LYS A 25 19.63 -4.97 2.87
N SER A 26 19.50 -5.78 1.83
CA SER A 26 18.67 -5.44 0.69
C SER A 26 17.20 -5.34 1.09
N TRP A 27 16.44 -4.55 0.37
CA TRP A 27 14.98 -4.45 0.59
C TRP A 27 14.30 -5.82 0.52
N ALA A 28 14.72 -6.66 -0.42
CA ALA A 28 14.17 -8.02 -0.56
C ALA A 28 14.37 -8.86 0.69
N GLU A 29 15.56 -8.83 1.29
CA GLU A 29 15.86 -9.54 2.55
C GLU A 29 15.06 -8.97 3.72
N ILE A 30 14.94 -7.63 3.81
CA ILE A 30 14.13 -6.98 4.85
C ILE A 30 12.68 -7.42 4.72
N PHE A 31 12.09 -7.29 3.52
CA PHE A 31 10.70 -7.64 3.29
C PHE A 31 10.44 -9.13 3.54
N GLN A 32 11.36 -10.00 3.13
CA GLN A 32 11.29 -11.43 3.34
C GLN A 32 11.23 -11.78 4.82
N THR A 33 12.13 -11.23 5.63
CA THR A 33 12.25 -11.59 7.05
C THR A 33 11.22 -10.90 7.92
N GLU A 34 10.89 -9.64 7.62
CA GLU A 34 9.99 -8.85 8.46
C GLU A 34 8.49 -9.03 8.11
N ILE A 35 8.19 -9.41 6.88
CA ILE A 35 6.80 -9.51 6.40
C ILE A 35 6.51 -10.88 5.80
N TRP A 36 7.23 -11.28 4.73
CA TRP A 36 6.83 -12.38 3.85
C TRP A 36 6.71 -13.72 4.56
N TRP A 37 7.70 -14.07 5.37
CA TRP A 37 7.64 -15.29 6.18
C TRP A 37 6.57 -15.22 7.28
N LYS A 38 6.40 -14.04 7.87
CA LYS A 38 5.46 -13.85 8.99
C LYS A 38 3.99 -13.92 8.56
N ILE A 39 3.68 -13.65 7.29
CA ILE A 39 2.32 -13.83 6.75
C ILE A 39 2.03 -15.26 6.27
N GLY A 40 3.01 -16.15 6.33
CA GLY A 40 2.86 -17.52 5.84
C GLY A 40 2.70 -17.61 4.33
N ALA A 41 3.45 -16.78 3.58
CA ALA A 41 3.41 -16.82 2.12
C ALA A 41 3.76 -18.22 1.59
N GLU A 42 3.02 -18.69 0.58
CA GLU A 42 3.15 -20.04 0.01
C GLU A 42 4.18 -20.08 -1.12
N SER A 43 4.43 -18.94 -1.75
CA SER A 43 5.26 -18.85 -2.94
C SER A 43 6.33 -17.78 -2.79
N ASN A 44 7.37 -17.89 -3.60
CA ASN A 44 8.33 -16.82 -3.72
C ASN A 44 7.69 -15.58 -4.37
N ALA A 45 8.08 -14.41 -3.89
CA ALA A 45 7.83 -13.16 -4.56
C ALA A 45 9.09 -12.67 -5.28
N SER A 46 8.94 -11.76 -6.22
CA SER A 46 10.07 -11.12 -6.89
C SER A 46 9.88 -9.61 -6.97
N VAL A 47 10.99 -8.91 -7.02
CA VAL A 47 11.04 -7.47 -7.26
C VAL A 47 12.05 -7.20 -8.37
N LEU A 48 11.79 -6.20 -9.20
CA LEU A 48 12.71 -5.81 -10.24
C LEU A 48 13.92 -5.08 -9.63
N THR A 49 15.11 -5.43 -10.11
CA THR A 49 16.35 -4.71 -9.83
C THR A 49 16.97 -4.22 -11.13
N ASN A 50 17.79 -3.19 -11.06
CA ASN A 50 18.65 -2.81 -12.16
C ASN A 50 19.91 -3.70 -12.21
N GLU A 51 20.80 -3.44 -13.19
CA GLU A 51 22.05 -4.19 -13.38
C GLU A 51 23.01 -4.13 -12.18
N ARG A 52 22.85 -3.14 -11.30
CA ARG A 52 23.63 -2.98 -10.07
C ARG A 52 23.01 -3.67 -8.87
N GLY A 53 21.86 -4.34 -9.04
CA GLY A 53 21.11 -4.97 -7.97
C GLY A 53 20.25 -4.01 -7.13
N GLU A 54 20.13 -2.74 -7.53
CA GLU A 54 19.32 -1.76 -6.83
C GLU A 54 17.83 -2.00 -7.10
N THR A 55 17.02 -2.05 -6.06
CA THR A 55 15.60 -2.39 -6.11
C THR A 55 14.75 -1.26 -6.69
N ALA A 56 13.77 -1.61 -7.52
CA ALA A 56 12.72 -0.71 -7.98
C ALA A 56 11.64 -0.57 -6.90
N PHE A 57 11.88 0.26 -5.89
CA PHE A 57 11.03 0.37 -4.69
C PHE A 57 9.59 0.80 -4.94
N SER A 58 9.30 1.52 -6.02
CA SER A 58 7.97 2.07 -6.29
C SER A 58 7.07 1.16 -7.11
N ALA A 59 7.60 0.08 -7.68
CA ALA A 59 6.86 -0.79 -8.60
C ALA A 59 7.49 -2.19 -8.75
N TYR A 60 6.87 -3.02 -9.57
CA TYR A 60 7.39 -4.34 -9.99
C TYR A 60 7.58 -5.36 -8.87
N PHE A 61 6.82 -5.25 -7.80
CA PHE A 61 6.68 -6.34 -6.84
C PHE A 61 5.67 -7.34 -7.39
N ASN A 62 6.10 -8.59 -7.55
CA ASN A 62 5.29 -9.66 -8.14
C ASN A 62 5.13 -10.80 -7.13
N ALA A 63 3.88 -11.19 -6.92
CA ALA A 63 3.51 -12.29 -6.04
C ALA A 63 2.27 -12.99 -6.57
N THR A 64 1.95 -14.15 -6.01
CA THR A 64 0.70 -14.83 -6.35
C THR A 64 -0.52 -14.06 -5.81
N PRO A 65 -1.70 -14.18 -6.42
CA PRO A 65 -2.93 -13.58 -5.88
C PRO A 65 -3.21 -14.02 -4.43
N ARG A 66 -2.89 -15.27 -4.08
CA ARG A 66 -3.04 -15.80 -2.72
C ARG A 66 -2.13 -15.11 -1.72
N ASP A 67 -0.89 -14.86 -2.10
CA ASP A 67 0.05 -14.22 -1.20
C ASP A 67 -0.23 -12.71 -1.07
N TYR A 68 -0.70 -12.06 -2.13
CA TYR A 68 -1.27 -10.71 -2.01
C TYR A 68 -2.50 -10.67 -1.09
N MET A 69 -3.34 -11.72 -1.12
CA MET A 69 -4.46 -11.83 -0.18
C MET A 69 -3.97 -11.98 1.27
N ARG A 70 -2.91 -12.74 1.53
CA ARG A 70 -2.31 -12.83 2.88
C ARG A 70 -1.79 -11.49 3.38
N LEU A 71 -1.11 -10.73 2.51
CA LEU A 71 -0.71 -9.35 2.81
C LEU A 71 -1.93 -8.48 3.16
N SER A 72 -2.98 -8.56 2.37
CA SER A 72 -4.18 -7.77 2.61
C SER A 72 -4.89 -8.19 3.89
N LEU A 73 -4.94 -9.47 4.22
CA LEU A 73 -5.49 -9.97 5.47
C LEU A 73 -4.66 -9.54 6.69
N LEU A 74 -3.33 -9.47 6.58
CA LEU A 74 -2.49 -8.87 7.61
C LEU A 74 -2.95 -7.44 7.94
N LEU A 75 -3.19 -6.63 6.92
CA LEU A 75 -3.65 -5.25 7.10
C LEU A 75 -5.06 -5.19 7.67
N LEU A 76 -5.98 -6.01 7.18
CA LEU A 76 -7.36 -6.09 7.63
C LEU A 76 -7.45 -6.56 9.10
N ASN A 77 -6.56 -7.47 9.50
CA ASN A 77 -6.44 -7.98 10.86
C ASN A 77 -5.56 -7.08 11.76
N LYS A 78 -5.51 -5.79 11.47
CA LYS A 78 -4.80 -4.78 12.27
C LYS A 78 -3.32 -5.10 12.49
N GLY A 79 -2.68 -5.64 11.47
CA GLY A 79 -1.28 -5.99 11.48
C GLY A 79 -0.93 -7.31 12.16
N ARG A 80 -1.93 -8.15 12.48
CA ARG A 80 -1.72 -9.49 13.03
C ARG A 80 -1.69 -10.53 11.92
N SER A 81 -0.70 -11.40 11.98
CA SER A 81 -0.60 -12.57 11.09
C SER A 81 -1.68 -13.62 11.42
N HIS A 82 -1.78 -14.63 10.59
CA HIS A 82 -2.68 -15.77 10.82
C HIS A 82 -2.31 -16.59 12.08
N SER A 83 -1.04 -16.54 12.50
CA SER A 83 -0.56 -17.16 13.77
C SER A 83 -0.88 -16.32 15.01
N GLY A 84 -1.39 -15.09 14.82
CA GLY A 84 -1.71 -14.17 15.90
C GLY A 84 -0.60 -13.19 16.27
N ASP A 85 0.58 -13.30 15.66
CA ASP A 85 1.72 -12.42 15.93
C ASP A 85 1.47 -11.00 15.38
N GLN A 86 1.83 -9.99 16.17
CA GLN A 86 1.78 -8.60 15.73
C GLN A 86 2.99 -8.32 14.83
N VAL A 87 2.77 -8.31 13.53
CA VAL A 87 3.81 -8.07 12.50
C VAL A 87 3.95 -6.58 12.21
N ILE A 88 2.82 -5.87 12.09
CA ILE A 88 2.76 -4.42 11.86
C ILE A 88 2.03 -3.79 13.05
N PRO A 89 2.55 -2.74 13.69
CA PRO A 89 1.85 -2.07 14.79
C PRO A 89 0.43 -1.62 14.39
N GLU A 90 -0.56 -1.85 15.26
CA GLU A 90 -1.96 -1.45 14.99
C GLU A 90 -2.09 0.06 14.76
N THR A 91 -1.27 0.85 15.45
CA THR A 91 -1.20 2.31 15.24
C THR A 91 -0.79 2.67 13.81
N TRP A 92 0.07 1.86 13.18
CA TRP A 92 0.46 2.06 11.78
C TRP A 92 -0.69 1.73 10.81
N ILE A 93 -1.46 0.69 11.11
CA ILE A 93 -2.64 0.36 10.31
C ILE A 93 -3.68 1.48 10.37
N ALA A 94 -3.93 2.05 11.56
CA ALA A 94 -4.79 3.22 11.70
C ALA A 94 -4.28 4.42 10.88
N PHE A 95 -2.97 4.60 10.82
CA PHE A 95 -2.31 5.59 10.00
C PHE A 95 -2.54 5.37 8.50
N LEU A 96 -2.36 4.15 8.01
CA LEU A 96 -2.64 3.79 6.60
C LEU A 96 -4.09 4.10 6.22
N GLY A 97 -5.03 3.83 7.08
CA GLY A 97 -6.45 4.10 6.89
C GLY A 97 -6.85 5.58 7.05
N GLY A 98 -5.87 6.48 7.29
CA GLY A 98 -6.14 7.92 7.45
C GLY A 98 -6.84 8.30 8.75
N LYS A 99 -6.78 7.45 9.77
CA LYS A 99 -7.42 7.65 11.07
C LYS A 99 -6.56 8.42 12.08
N ASP A 100 -5.31 8.71 11.73
CA ASP A 100 -4.41 9.48 12.59
C ASP A 100 -4.53 10.98 12.27
N GLU A 101 -5.14 11.72 13.17
CA GLU A 101 -5.38 13.16 13.03
C GLU A 101 -4.07 14.00 12.97
N ARG A 102 -2.96 13.45 13.43
CA ARG A 102 -1.64 14.11 13.37
C ARG A 102 -1.16 14.27 11.94
N LEU A 103 -1.66 13.43 11.06
CA LEU A 103 -1.40 13.46 9.64
C LEU A 103 -2.59 14.09 8.94
N LYS A 104 -2.56 15.39 8.85
CA LYS A 104 -3.44 16.15 7.95
C LYS A 104 -3.05 15.87 6.49
N VAL A 105 -3.20 14.61 6.13
CA VAL A 105 -3.07 14.17 4.78
C VAL A 105 -4.30 14.64 4.05
N CYS A 106 -4.13 15.16 2.88
CA CYS A 106 -5.17 15.59 1.98
C CYS A 106 -6.55 15.11 2.44
N PRO A 107 -7.28 15.88 3.25
CA PRO A 107 -8.54 15.42 3.79
C PRO A 107 -9.48 15.13 2.62
N THR A 108 -10.39 14.19 2.79
CA THR A 108 -11.44 13.86 1.84
C THR A 108 -12.37 15.04 1.52
N ALA A 109 -12.29 16.12 2.30
CA ALA A 109 -12.91 17.40 1.95
C ALA A 109 -12.13 18.07 0.80
N PRO A 110 -12.82 18.71 -0.17
CA PRO A 110 -12.21 19.38 -1.29
C PRO A 110 -11.44 20.63 -0.86
N GLY A 111 -10.28 20.41 -0.23
CA GLY A 111 -9.30 21.45 0.01
C GLY A 111 -8.63 21.84 -1.31
N LYS A 112 -8.22 23.06 -1.43
CA LYS A 112 -7.56 23.61 -2.63
C LYS A 112 -6.33 22.78 -3.06
N ASN A 113 -5.72 22.05 -2.14
CA ASN A 113 -4.47 21.32 -2.34
C ASN A 113 -4.66 19.85 -2.75
N CYS A 114 -5.89 19.35 -2.75
CA CYS A 114 -6.23 18.00 -3.15
C CYS A 114 -6.91 17.91 -4.52
N LYS A 115 -6.87 18.96 -5.32
CA LYS A 115 -7.56 19.04 -6.62
C LYS A 115 -7.23 17.88 -7.56
N ASN A 116 -6.01 17.38 -7.51
CA ASN A 116 -5.54 16.30 -8.38
C ASN A 116 -5.90 14.90 -7.86
N LEU A 117 -6.39 14.78 -6.63
CA LEU A 117 -6.84 13.52 -6.02
C LEU A 117 -8.31 13.21 -6.29
N GLY A 118 -9.03 14.17 -6.87
CA GLY A 118 -10.47 14.05 -7.00
C GLY A 118 -11.12 14.03 -5.62
N ARG A 119 -11.88 12.96 -5.35
CA ARG A 119 -12.60 12.77 -4.10
C ARG A 119 -11.91 11.84 -3.09
N PHE A 120 -10.73 11.33 -3.40
CA PHE A 120 -9.99 10.41 -2.53
C PHE A 120 -9.06 11.17 -1.59
N GLY A 121 -8.76 10.55 -0.43
CA GLY A 121 -7.65 10.93 0.42
C GLY A 121 -6.41 10.09 0.10
N TYR A 122 -5.26 10.47 0.65
CA TYR A 122 -4.00 9.73 0.51
C TYR A 122 -3.16 9.84 1.78
N SER A 123 -2.71 8.72 2.33
CA SER A 123 -1.86 8.66 3.52
C SER A 123 -0.86 7.52 3.42
N ALA A 124 0.38 7.75 3.79
CA ALA A 124 1.40 6.70 3.86
C ALA A 124 1.37 5.76 2.63
N GLN A 125 1.31 6.35 1.44
CA GLN A 125 1.21 5.65 0.14
C GLN A 125 -0.07 4.82 -0.06
N THR A 126 -1.11 5.13 0.69
CA THR A 126 -2.40 4.44 0.64
C THR A 126 -3.51 5.40 0.22
N TRP A 127 -4.34 4.99 -0.72
CA TRP A 127 -5.54 5.72 -1.13
C TRP A 127 -6.68 5.47 -0.15
N ILE A 128 -7.41 6.52 0.23
CA ILE A 128 -8.49 6.46 1.20
C ILE A 128 -9.80 6.88 0.52
N THR A 129 -10.87 6.10 0.70
CA THR A 129 -12.17 6.45 0.15
C THR A 129 -12.79 7.66 0.84
N PRO A 130 -13.72 8.39 0.19
CA PRO A 130 -14.37 9.57 0.77
C PRO A 130 -15.08 9.30 2.09
N SER A 131 -15.56 8.06 2.29
CA SER A 131 -16.21 7.65 3.55
C SER A 131 -15.23 7.45 4.71
N GLY A 132 -13.92 7.36 4.44
CA GLY A 132 -12.92 6.99 5.43
C GLY A 132 -13.02 5.54 5.95
N LYS A 133 -13.95 4.73 5.40
CA LYS A 133 -14.20 3.35 5.85
C LYS A 133 -13.39 2.31 5.10
N SER A 134 -12.79 2.71 3.99
CA SER A 134 -12.05 1.82 3.12
C SER A 134 -10.78 2.51 2.63
N TYR A 135 -9.77 1.72 2.39
CA TYR A 135 -8.53 2.18 1.78
C TYR A 135 -8.01 1.13 0.78
N PHE A 136 -7.13 1.55 -0.11
CA PHE A 136 -6.68 0.67 -1.17
C PHE A 136 -5.29 1.04 -1.69
N PHE A 137 -4.63 0.06 -2.27
CA PHE A 137 -3.40 0.21 -3.03
C PHE A 137 -3.73 -0.01 -4.50
N GLN A 138 -3.28 0.92 -5.33
CA GLN A 138 -3.53 0.86 -6.77
C GLN A 138 -2.22 0.82 -7.53
N GLY A 139 -2.07 -0.19 -8.35
CA GLY A 139 -0.93 -0.35 -9.26
C GLY A 139 -1.31 -0.07 -10.70
N LYS A 140 -0.28 0.03 -11.55
CA LYS A 140 -0.43 0.21 -12.98
C LYS A 140 -1.19 -0.96 -13.61
N TYR A 141 -1.92 -0.70 -14.68
CA TYR A 141 -2.74 -1.68 -15.42
C TYR A 141 -3.91 -2.29 -14.65
N GLY A 142 -4.35 -1.66 -13.56
CA GLY A 142 -5.52 -2.09 -12.80
C GLY A 142 -5.23 -3.09 -11.69
N GLN A 143 -3.99 -3.17 -11.21
CA GLN A 143 -3.69 -3.89 -9.98
C GLN A 143 -4.39 -3.20 -8.81
N LEU A 144 -5.01 -3.98 -7.94
CA LEU A 144 -5.74 -3.43 -6.80
C LEU A 144 -5.67 -4.36 -5.60
N ILE A 145 -5.43 -3.77 -4.43
CA ILE A 145 -5.74 -4.37 -3.14
C ILE A 145 -6.70 -3.40 -2.45
N PHE A 146 -7.92 -3.81 -2.21
CA PHE A 146 -8.95 -3.01 -1.58
C PHE A 146 -9.31 -3.60 -0.22
N LEU A 147 -9.43 -2.75 0.80
CA LEU A 147 -9.78 -3.14 2.16
C LEU A 147 -10.94 -2.30 2.68
N ASN A 148 -11.93 -2.96 3.25
CA ASN A 148 -13.05 -2.34 3.96
C ASN A 148 -13.14 -2.92 5.37
N GLU A 149 -12.72 -2.14 6.36
CA GLU A 149 -12.71 -2.57 7.76
C GLU A 149 -14.12 -2.71 8.34
N ALA A 150 -15.07 -1.90 7.87
CA ALA A 150 -16.44 -1.94 8.38
C ALA A 150 -17.17 -3.24 8.02
N THR A 151 -16.85 -3.82 6.87
CA THR A 151 -17.44 -5.09 6.40
C THR A 151 -16.49 -6.27 6.56
N ASN A 152 -15.30 -6.03 7.11
CA ASN A 152 -14.22 -7.02 7.22
C ASN A 152 -13.93 -7.71 5.88
N THR A 153 -13.83 -6.91 4.81
CA THR A 153 -13.69 -7.43 3.45
C THR A 153 -12.39 -6.96 2.83
N SER A 154 -11.69 -7.88 2.18
CA SER A 154 -10.56 -7.57 1.30
C SER A 154 -10.77 -8.12 -0.10
N VAL A 155 -10.32 -7.36 -1.10
CA VAL A 155 -10.35 -7.76 -2.51
C VAL A 155 -8.96 -7.55 -3.12
N VAL A 156 -8.44 -8.58 -3.74
CA VAL A 156 -7.21 -8.52 -4.53
C VAL A 156 -7.58 -8.73 -6.00
N MET A 157 -7.16 -7.82 -6.85
CA MET A 157 -7.35 -7.92 -8.30
C MET A 157 -5.99 -7.74 -8.99
N LEU A 158 -5.61 -8.72 -9.78
CA LEU A 158 -4.48 -8.64 -10.70
C LEU A 158 -5.04 -8.50 -12.12
N SER A 159 -4.51 -7.56 -12.88
CA SER A 159 -5.01 -7.21 -14.20
C SER A 159 -3.86 -6.85 -15.15
N VAL A 160 -4.08 -7.10 -16.42
CA VAL A 160 -3.23 -6.67 -17.54
C VAL A 160 -3.98 -5.67 -18.43
N GLY A 161 -4.79 -4.82 -17.83
CA GLY A 161 -5.61 -3.84 -18.55
C GLY A 161 -4.82 -3.02 -19.55
N LEU A 162 -5.32 -2.91 -20.76
CA LEU A 162 -4.72 -2.10 -21.82
C LEU A 162 -4.88 -0.62 -21.46
N GLY A 163 -3.82 -0.06 -20.96
CA GLY A 163 -3.48 1.34 -20.88
C GLY A 163 -4.57 2.37 -20.59
N GLY A 164 -4.32 3.18 -19.60
CA GLY A 164 -5.06 4.41 -19.31
C GLY A 164 -5.73 4.38 -17.93
N ASN A 165 -5.52 5.46 -17.21
CA ASN A 165 -5.97 5.79 -15.86
C ASN A 165 -7.51 5.72 -15.63
N LYS A 166 -8.16 4.65 -16.04
CA LYS A 166 -9.58 4.44 -15.81
C LYS A 166 -9.81 3.26 -14.87
N ALA A 167 -9.32 3.39 -13.64
CA ALA A 167 -9.92 2.67 -12.54
C ALA A 167 -11.30 3.28 -12.25
N GLN A 168 -12.22 3.12 -13.20
CA GLN A 168 -13.63 3.50 -13.03
C GLN A 168 -14.44 2.40 -12.36
N LEU A 169 -13.80 1.35 -11.82
CA LEU A 169 -14.48 0.16 -11.32
C LEU A 169 -15.17 0.33 -9.96
N PHE A 170 -14.94 1.41 -9.24
CA PHE A 170 -15.59 1.63 -7.95
C PHE A 170 -16.01 3.09 -7.79
N THR A 171 -16.98 3.52 -8.57
CA THR A 171 -17.81 4.66 -8.16
C THR A 171 -19.01 4.10 -7.36
N PRO A 172 -19.03 4.18 -6.02
CA PRO A 172 -20.27 3.98 -5.30
C PRO A 172 -21.24 5.07 -5.76
N GLN A 173 -22.42 4.67 -6.15
CA GLN A 173 -23.55 5.58 -6.30
C GLN A 173 -23.91 6.20 -4.97
#